data_d5814baeedc1ca249c0fbe1fad6c4298
#
_entry.id   d5814baeedc1ca249c0fbe1fad6c4298
#
_cell.length_a   1.000
_cell.length_b   1.000
_cell.length_c   1.000
_cell.angle_alpha   90.00
_cell.angle_beta   90.00
_cell.angle_gamma   90.00
#
_symmetry.space_group_name_H-M   'P 1'
#
loop_
_entity.id
_entity.type
_entity.pdbx_description
1 polymer ?
#
loop_
_entity_poly.entity_id
_entity_poly.type
_entity_poly.pdbx_seq_one_letter_code
_entity_poly.pdbx_strand_id
1 'polypeptide(L)'
;MVIKQTISILFVVLSLSSLNGCQSESSALSKGVPPPAFQLQDLNQERLNFPQDYAGEVVVIRFWADWCPFCESEMQSIEPVYQAYRSKGLVILAVNVRQDRETAAAFIEKLNISYPVLLDREGAVAREYGVIGLPTTFILDRKGRLHTRIIGESTAELFARIVDELI
;
A
#
# COMPACT_ATOMS: atom_id res chain seq x y z
N MET A 1 34.33 -19.95 -75.58
CA MET A 1 32.86 -19.86 -75.20
C MET A 1 32.82 -19.94 -73.71
N VAL A 2 32.69 -18.77 -73.01
CA VAL A 2 32.85 -18.65 -71.58
C VAL A 2 31.47 -18.38 -71.00
N ILE A 3 30.99 -19.33 -70.23
CA ILE A 3 29.68 -19.21 -69.49
C ILE A 3 29.94 -18.46 -68.19
N LYS A 4 29.42 -17.24 -68.09
CA LYS A 4 29.39 -16.48 -66.84
C LYS A 4 28.28 -17.00 -65.92
N GLN A 5 28.64 -17.63 -64.81
CA GLN A 5 27.72 -17.92 -63.72
C GLN A 5 27.56 -16.67 -62.81
N THR A 6 26.42 -16.08 -62.83
CA THR A 6 26.03 -15.04 -61.89
C THR A 6 25.49 -15.68 -60.60
N ILE A 7 26.24 -15.55 -59.52
CA ILE A 7 25.82 -15.98 -58.17
C ILE A 7 24.93 -14.89 -57.59
N SER A 8 23.66 -15.20 -57.45
CA SER A 8 22.68 -14.33 -56.76
C SER A 8 22.78 -14.58 -55.26
N ILE A 9 23.35 -13.61 -54.56
CA ILE A 9 23.42 -13.63 -53.08
C ILE A 9 22.09 -13.14 -52.55
N LEU A 10 21.29 -14.05 -52.03
CA LEU A 10 20.03 -13.78 -51.36
C LEU A 10 20.33 -13.35 -49.92
N PHE A 11 20.24 -12.04 -49.65
CA PHE A 11 20.30 -11.50 -48.28
C PHE A 11 19.01 -11.84 -47.53
N VAL A 12 19.07 -12.83 -46.66
CA VAL A 12 18.02 -13.08 -45.67
C VAL A 12 18.22 -12.10 -44.52
N VAL A 13 17.45 -11.03 -44.51
CA VAL A 13 17.37 -10.11 -43.37
C VAL A 13 16.51 -10.77 -42.30
N LEU A 14 17.16 -11.37 -41.32
CA LEU A 14 16.52 -11.94 -40.15
C LEU A 14 16.11 -10.79 -39.22
N SER A 15 14.85 -10.34 -39.29
CA SER A 15 14.27 -9.35 -38.40
C SER A 15 14.12 -9.95 -37.00
N LEU A 16 15.05 -9.65 -36.09
CA LEU A 16 14.86 -9.90 -34.64
C LEU A 16 13.82 -8.93 -34.15
N SER A 17 12.57 -9.39 -34.05
CA SER A 17 11.51 -8.71 -33.30
C SER A 17 11.83 -8.83 -31.83
N SER A 18 12.32 -7.74 -31.24
CA SER A 18 12.50 -7.60 -29.80
C SER A 18 11.12 -7.60 -29.14
N LEU A 19 10.70 -8.73 -28.58
CA LEU A 19 9.58 -8.83 -27.67
C LEU A 19 9.98 -8.14 -26.35
N ASN A 20 9.73 -6.83 -26.26
CA ASN A 20 9.73 -6.16 -24.98
C ASN A 20 8.47 -6.63 -24.23
N GLY A 21 8.60 -7.74 -23.53
CA GLY A 21 7.63 -8.17 -22.56
C GLY A 21 7.62 -7.15 -21.43
N CYS A 22 6.51 -6.40 -21.28
CA CYS A 22 6.21 -5.70 -20.04
C CYS A 22 6.05 -6.75 -18.94
N GLN A 23 7.14 -7.06 -18.25
CA GLN A 23 7.08 -7.71 -16.95
C GLN A 23 6.55 -6.65 -15.97
N SER A 24 5.26 -6.69 -15.68
CA SER A 24 4.76 -6.10 -14.43
C SER A 24 5.24 -7.02 -13.31
N GLU A 25 6.49 -6.85 -12.92
CA GLU A 25 6.95 -7.39 -11.64
C GLU A 25 6.12 -6.69 -10.57
N SER A 26 5.23 -7.43 -9.93
CA SER A 26 4.71 -7.10 -8.62
C SER A 26 5.92 -7.04 -7.69
N SER A 27 6.59 -5.89 -7.67
CA SER A 27 7.73 -5.67 -6.78
C SER A 27 7.19 -5.66 -5.36
N ALA A 28 7.48 -6.74 -4.63
CA ALA A 28 7.23 -6.75 -3.20
C ALA A 28 7.86 -5.49 -2.60
N LEU A 29 7.07 -4.67 -1.90
CA LEU A 29 7.55 -3.44 -1.30
C LEU A 29 8.77 -3.72 -0.42
N SER A 30 9.88 -3.07 -0.73
CA SER A 30 11.15 -3.30 -0.07
C SER A 30 11.42 -2.25 1.00
N LYS A 31 12.02 -2.67 2.11
CA LYS A 31 12.45 -1.75 3.18
C LYS A 31 13.35 -0.65 2.62
N GLY A 32 13.11 0.59 3.04
CA GLY A 32 13.89 1.77 2.61
C GLY A 32 13.42 2.39 1.28
N VAL A 33 12.46 1.78 0.59
CA VAL A 33 11.89 2.28 -0.68
C VAL A 33 10.52 2.91 -0.41
N PRO A 34 10.19 4.04 -1.06
CA PRO A 34 8.83 4.60 -0.99
C PRO A 34 7.82 3.62 -1.63
N PRO A 35 6.68 3.38 -0.98
CA PRO A 35 5.61 2.60 -1.59
C PRO A 35 4.87 3.40 -2.67
N PRO A 36 4.04 2.76 -3.50
CA PRO A 36 3.23 3.42 -4.50
C PRO A 36 2.35 4.53 -3.93
N ALA A 37 2.22 5.62 -4.67
CA ALA A 37 1.28 6.69 -4.35
C ALA A 37 -0.16 6.25 -4.65
N PHE A 38 -1.12 6.74 -3.88
CA PHE A 38 -2.53 6.50 -4.16
C PHE A 38 -3.40 7.71 -3.81
N GLN A 39 -4.58 7.73 -4.38
CA GLN A 39 -5.65 8.66 -4.02
C GLN A 39 -6.90 7.85 -3.67
N LEU A 40 -7.43 8.04 -2.47
CA LEU A 40 -8.66 7.41 -2.01
C LEU A 40 -9.60 8.46 -1.39
N GLN A 41 -10.88 8.10 -1.27
CA GLN A 41 -11.83 8.90 -0.50
C GLN A 41 -11.95 8.34 0.92
N ASP A 42 -12.15 9.24 1.87
CA ASP A 42 -12.51 8.88 3.22
C ASP A 42 -14.03 8.63 3.38
N LEU A 43 -14.49 8.37 4.60
CA LEU A 43 -15.91 8.19 4.92
C LEU A 43 -16.75 9.46 4.68
N ASN A 44 -16.14 10.66 4.67
CA ASN A 44 -16.78 11.94 4.39
C ASN A 44 -16.76 12.31 2.91
N GLN A 45 -16.20 11.42 2.04
CA GLN A 45 -16.00 11.64 0.60
C GLN A 45 -14.92 12.69 0.28
N GLU A 46 -14.11 13.08 1.25
CA GLU A 46 -12.94 13.91 1.03
C GLU A 46 -11.82 13.06 0.37
N ARG A 47 -11.11 13.68 -0.58
CA ARG A 47 -10.01 13.03 -1.27
C ARG A 47 -8.72 13.23 -0.50
N LEU A 48 -8.02 12.13 -0.22
CA LEU A 48 -6.73 12.10 0.41
C LEU A 48 -5.70 11.54 -0.56
N ASN A 49 -4.56 12.20 -0.68
CA ASN A 49 -3.48 11.87 -1.62
C ASN A 49 -2.25 11.44 -0.82
N PHE A 50 -1.89 10.19 -0.91
CA PHE A 50 -0.65 9.70 -0.35
C PHE A 50 0.43 9.64 -1.44
N PRO A 51 1.66 10.12 -1.20
CA PRO A 51 2.21 10.67 0.06
C PRO A 51 2.06 12.20 0.22
N GLN A 52 1.48 12.93 -0.73
CA GLN A 52 1.54 14.39 -0.82
C GLN A 52 1.00 15.09 0.42
N ASP A 53 -0.12 14.61 0.96
CA ASP A 53 -0.80 15.25 2.10
C ASP A 53 -0.10 14.94 3.45
N TYR A 54 0.91 14.05 3.45
CA TYR A 54 1.55 13.51 4.66
C TYR A 54 3.07 13.65 4.67
N ALA A 55 3.61 14.58 3.90
CA ALA A 55 5.06 14.78 3.80
C ALA A 55 5.68 15.19 5.16
N GLY A 56 6.69 14.46 5.60
CA GLY A 56 7.38 14.71 6.88
C GLY A 56 6.79 13.98 8.08
N GLU A 57 5.68 13.27 7.91
CA GLU A 57 5.03 12.51 8.96
C GLU A 57 5.50 11.05 8.98
N VAL A 58 5.36 10.40 10.13
CA VAL A 58 5.42 8.93 10.24
C VAL A 58 4.06 8.40 9.85
N VAL A 59 3.99 7.68 8.73
CA VAL A 59 2.71 7.23 8.17
C VAL A 59 2.55 5.73 8.35
N VAL A 60 1.41 5.34 8.89
CA VAL A 60 0.97 3.95 9.00
C VAL A 60 -0.17 3.73 8.01
N ILE A 61 0.01 2.84 7.06
CA ILE A 61 -1.04 2.41 6.13
C ILE A 61 -1.49 1.02 6.54
N ARG A 62 -2.73 0.92 7.00
CA ARG A 62 -3.29 -0.31 7.53
C ARG A 62 -4.46 -0.79 6.71
N PHE A 63 -4.33 -1.95 6.09
CA PHE A 63 -5.40 -2.60 5.33
C PHE A 63 -6.25 -3.48 6.23
N TRP A 64 -7.58 -3.33 6.12
CA TRP A 64 -8.56 -3.99 6.98
C TRP A 64 -9.91 -4.22 6.27
N ALA A 65 -10.77 -5.05 6.86
CA ALA A 65 -12.18 -5.22 6.48
C ALA A 65 -13.00 -5.63 7.71
N ASP A 66 -14.32 -5.48 7.67
CA ASP A 66 -15.24 -5.83 8.79
C ASP A 66 -15.26 -7.33 9.09
N TRP A 67 -15.11 -8.16 8.06
CA TRP A 67 -15.06 -9.63 8.18
C TRP A 67 -13.69 -10.17 8.66
N CYS A 68 -12.71 -9.31 8.87
CA CYS A 68 -11.38 -9.71 9.32
C CYS A 68 -11.40 -9.92 10.85
N PRO A 69 -11.18 -11.11 11.37
CA PRO A 69 -11.45 -11.44 12.78
C PRO A 69 -10.54 -10.73 13.77
N PHE A 70 -9.35 -10.29 13.34
CA PHE A 70 -8.36 -9.61 14.19
C PHE A 70 -8.34 -8.09 14.00
N CYS A 71 -9.09 -7.58 13.02
CA CYS A 71 -9.02 -6.16 12.67
C CYS A 71 -9.68 -5.28 13.73
N GLU A 72 -10.79 -5.73 14.33
CA GLU A 72 -11.51 -4.99 15.35
C GLU A 72 -10.65 -4.75 16.60
N SER A 73 -10.19 -5.83 17.23
CA SER A 73 -9.40 -5.78 18.47
C SER A 73 -8.11 -4.97 18.30
N GLU A 74 -7.42 -5.15 17.20
CA GLU A 74 -6.18 -4.44 16.94
C GLU A 74 -6.42 -2.95 16.65
N MET A 75 -7.44 -2.59 15.86
CA MET A 75 -7.76 -1.19 15.58
C MET A 75 -8.11 -0.43 16.88
N GLN A 76 -8.84 -1.05 17.79
CA GLN A 76 -9.12 -0.49 19.11
C GLN A 76 -7.84 -0.38 19.97
N SER A 77 -6.97 -1.39 19.94
CA SER A 77 -5.78 -1.43 20.77
C SER A 77 -4.72 -0.40 20.36
N ILE A 78 -4.64 -0.02 19.08
CA ILE A 78 -3.70 1.00 18.60
C ILE A 78 -4.24 2.43 18.72
N GLU A 79 -5.51 2.65 18.95
CA GLU A 79 -6.10 3.99 19.13
C GLU A 79 -5.42 4.81 20.25
N PRO A 80 -5.16 4.27 21.46
CA PRO A 80 -4.42 5.00 22.48
C PRO A 80 -3.02 5.42 22.04
N VAL A 81 -2.35 4.58 21.26
CA VAL A 81 -1.02 4.91 20.71
C VAL A 81 -1.14 6.06 19.71
N TYR A 82 -2.13 6.01 18.81
CA TYR A 82 -2.39 7.12 17.90
C TYR A 82 -2.64 8.42 18.65
N GLN A 83 -3.50 8.43 19.68
CA GLN A 83 -3.77 9.61 20.48
C GLN A 83 -2.52 10.20 21.15
N ALA A 84 -1.59 9.35 21.60
CA ALA A 84 -0.37 9.77 22.27
C ALA A 84 0.67 10.37 21.29
N TYR A 85 0.65 9.97 20.01
CA TYR A 85 1.69 10.32 19.04
C TYR A 85 1.21 11.21 17.88
N ARG A 86 -0.10 11.39 17.66
CA ARG A 86 -0.63 12.22 16.56
C ARG A 86 -0.08 13.65 16.55
N SER A 87 0.05 14.26 17.74
CA SER A 87 0.61 15.62 17.87
C SER A 87 2.12 15.68 17.65
N LYS A 88 2.78 14.52 17.61
CA LYS A 88 4.21 14.40 17.31
C LYS A 88 4.47 14.00 15.85
N GLY A 89 3.42 13.89 15.03
CA GLY A 89 3.51 13.60 13.60
C GLY A 89 3.29 12.12 13.23
N LEU A 90 2.51 11.39 14.02
CA LEU A 90 1.99 10.08 13.61
C LEU A 90 0.68 10.26 12.86
N VAL A 91 0.59 9.65 11.68
CA VAL A 91 -0.64 9.51 10.90
C VAL A 91 -0.94 8.03 10.69
N ILE A 92 -2.20 7.63 10.91
CA ILE A 92 -2.70 6.30 10.56
C ILE A 92 -3.75 6.44 9.47
N LEU A 93 -3.55 5.76 8.35
CA LEU A 93 -4.49 5.65 7.23
C LEU A 93 -5.07 4.24 7.24
N ALA A 94 -6.29 4.09 7.77
CA ALA A 94 -6.98 2.81 7.82
C ALA A 94 -7.70 2.55 6.49
N VAL A 95 -7.10 1.78 5.59
CA VAL A 95 -7.61 1.49 4.25
C VAL A 95 -8.54 0.28 4.30
N ASN A 96 -9.85 0.52 4.15
CA ASN A 96 -10.85 -0.52 4.03
C ASN A 96 -10.81 -1.16 2.64
N VAL A 97 -10.78 -2.49 2.58
CA VAL A 97 -10.58 -3.25 1.34
C VAL A 97 -11.88 -3.88 0.85
N ARG A 98 -12.29 -3.49 -0.37
CA ARG A 98 -13.41 -4.08 -1.12
C ARG A 98 -14.77 -4.05 -0.42
N GLN A 99 -15.04 -2.97 0.30
CA GLN A 99 -16.34 -2.76 0.91
C GLN A 99 -16.89 -1.38 0.53
N ASP A 100 -18.19 -1.23 0.65
CA ASP A 100 -18.84 0.05 0.50
C ASP A 100 -18.69 0.93 1.74
N ARG A 101 -19.06 2.18 1.61
CA ARG A 101 -18.95 3.17 2.67
C ARG A 101 -19.83 2.84 3.86
N GLU A 102 -21.02 2.34 3.60
CA GLU A 102 -22.03 2.03 4.61
C GLU A 102 -21.54 0.90 5.51
N THR A 103 -21.00 -0.16 4.94
CA THR A 103 -20.39 -1.28 5.66
C THR A 103 -19.19 -0.83 6.50
N ALA A 104 -18.27 -0.08 5.89
CA ALA A 104 -17.09 0.44 6.58
C ALA A 104 -17.46 1.39 7.71
N ALA A 105 -18.41 2.31 7.50
CA ALA A 105 -18.85 3.27 8.50
C ALA A 105 -19.53 2.58 9.68
N ALA A 106 -20.42 1.62 9.43
CA ALA A 106 -21.11 0.88 10.50
C ALA A 106 -20.14 0.07 11.37
N PHE A 107 -19.04 -0.44 10.80
CA PHE A 107 -17.99 -1.10 11.57
C PHE A 107 -17.21 -0.10 12.43
N ILE A 108 -16.76 1.00 11.84
CA ILE A 108 -15.95 2.03 12.52
C ILE A 108 -16.70 2.72 13.67
N GLU A 109 -18.01 2.95 13.51
CA GLU A 109 -18.84 3.54 14.56
C GLU A 109 -18.76 2.78 15.91
N LYS A 110 -18.58 1.45 15.84
CA LYS A 110 -18.45 0.59 17.02
C LYS A 110 -17.10 0.68 17.71
N LEU A 111 -16.06 1.13 16.98
CA LEU A 111 -14.67 1.04 17.45
C LEU A 111 -14.20 2.26 18.22
N ASN A 112 -14.90 3.39 18.09
CA ASN A 112 -14.51 4.67 18.70
C ASN A 112 -13.07 5.06 18.39
N ILE A 113 -12.64 4.86 17.11
CA ILE A 113 -11.33 5.28 16.60
C ILE A 113 -11.41 6.67 15.97
N SER A 114 -10.29 7.39 15.96
CA SER A 114 -10.24 8.78 15.54
C SER A 114 -9.30 9.04 14.34
N TYR A 115 -8.55 8.05 13.87
CA TYR A 115 -7.71 8.19 12.71
C TYR A 115 -8.51 8.02 11.40
N PRO A 116 -8.02 8.61 10.27
CA PRO A 116 -8.69 8.54 8.98
C PRO A 116 -8.95 7.12 8.46
N VAL A 117 -10.16 6.93 7.92
CA VAL A 117 -10.58 5.69 7.26
C VAL A 117 -10.81 5.95 5.79
N LEU A 118 -10.08 5.24 4.93
CA LEU A 118 -10.09 5.38 3.48
C LEU A 118 -10.76 4.15 2.83
N LEU A 119 -11.37 4.35 1.66
CA LEU A 119 -12.14 3.32 0.97
C LEU A 119 -11.44 2.87 -0.32
N ASP A 120 -10.81 1.70 -0.30
CA ASP A 120 -10.28 1.00 -1.48
C ASP A 120 -11.34 0.02 -2.02
N ARG A 121 -12.43 0.56 -2.58
CA ARG A 121 -13.61 -0.21 -3.00
C ARG A 121 -13.30 -1.32 -3.99
N GLU A 122 -12.37 -1.07 -4.91
CA GLU A 122 -11.96 -2.04 -5.93
C GLU A 122 -10.80 -2.93 -5.47
N GLY A 123 -10.22 -2.66 -4.32
CA GLY A 123 -9.03 -3.35 -3.81
C GLY A 123 -7.79 -3.09 -4.68
N ALA A 124 -7.76 -1.97 -5.40
CA ALA A 124 -6.67 -1.65 -6.32
C ALA A 124 -5.39 -1.33 -5.56
N VAL A 125 -5.50 -0.50 -4.53
CA VAL A 125 -4.36 -0.12 -3.68
C VAL A 125 -3.85 -1.34 -2.90
N ALA A 126 -4.75 -2.15 -2.33
CA ALA A 126 -4.37 -3.39 -1.64
C ALA A 126 -3.59 -4.34 -2.56
N ARG A 127 -4.01 -4.51 -3.82
CA ARG A 127 -3.29 -5.32 -4.81
C ARG A 127 -1.91 -4.74 -5.14
N GLU A 128 -1.82 -3.42 -5.37
CA GLU A 128 -0.57 -2.74 -5.69
C GLU A 128 0.44 -2.84 -4.53
N TYR A 129 -0.04 -2.82 -3.29
CA TYR A 129 0.76 -3.02 -2.08
C TYR A 129 1.09 -4.49 -1.79
N GLY A 130 0.62 -5.42 -2.62
CA GLY A 130 0.85 -6.86 -2.43
C GLY A 130 0.22 -7.41 -1.15
N VAL A 131 -0.95 -6.89 -0.77
CA VAL A 131 -1.72 -7.36 0.40
C VAL A 131 -2.35 -8.70 0.07
N ILE A 132 -1.89 -9.76 0.74
CA ILE A 132 -2.36 -11.15 0.56
C ILE A 132 -3.29 -11.62 1.67
N GLY A 133 -3.40 -10.86 2.76
CA GLY A 133 -4.25 -11.17 3.92
C GLY A 133 -4.46 -9.94 4.79
N LEU A 134 -5.47 -9.99 5.66
CA LEU A 134 -5.82 -8.91 6.58
C LEU A 134 -5.71 -9.36 8.03
N PRO A 135 -5.29 -8.48 8.93
CA PRO A 135 -4.76 -7.15 8.66
C PRO A 135 -3.36 -7.18 8.04
N THR A 136 -3.00 -6.18 7.27
CA THR A 136 -1.62 -5.92 6.84
C THR A 136 -1.31 -4.45 7.08
N THR A 137 -0.19 -4.17 7.76
CA THR A 137 0.21 -2.82 8.13
C THR A 137 1.58 -2.49 7.56
N PHE A 138 1.69 -1.33 6.89
CA PHE A 138 2.94 -0.75 6.42
C PHE A 138 3.25 0.48 7.26
N ILE A 139 4.47 0.57 7.80
CA ILE A 139 4.92 1.70 8.62
C ILE A 139 6.05 2.39 7.88
N LEU A 140 5.92 3.70 7.66
CA LEU A 140 6.81 4.52 6.86
C LEU A 140 7.51 5.56 7.73
N ASP A 141 8.79 5.81 7.42
CA ASP A 141 9.57 6.86 8.07
C ASP A 141 9.14 8.27 7.59
N ARG A 142 9.63 9.33 8.24
CA ARG A 142 9.36 10.73 7.88
C ARG A 142 9.81 11.13 6.45
N LYS A 143 10.60 10.27 5.79
CA LYS A 143 11.00 10.44 4.38
C LYS A 143 10.07 9.70 3.42
N GLY A 144 8.96 9.14 3.93
CA GLY A 144 7.99 8.37 3.15
C GLY A 144 8.49 7.01 2.70
N ARG A 145 9.55 6.45 3.31
CA ARG A 145 10.13 5.16 2.94
C ARG A 145 9.63 4.06 3.86
N LEU A 146 9.39 2.89 3.30
CA LEU A 146 8.96 1.73 4.07
C LEU A 146 10.01 1.37 5.14
N HIS A 147 9.63 1.49 6.41
CA HIS A 147 10.43 1.05 7.55
C HIS A 147 10.17 -0.43 7.82
N THR A 148 8.91 -0.84 7.93
CA THR A 148 8.53 -2.24 8.17
C THR A 148 7.13 -2.56 7.64
N ARG A 149 6.88 -3.86 7.43
CA ARG A 149 5.55 -4.41 7.12
C ARG A 149 5.22 -5.48 8.15
N ILE A 150 4.00 -5.43 8.67
CA ILE A 150 3.45 -6.45 9.56
C ILE A 150 2.30 -7.15 8.82
N ILE A 151 2.34 -8.47 8.71
CA ILE A 151 1.29 -9.30 8.14
C ILE A 151 0.61 -10.04 9.30
N GLY A 152 -0.69 -9.87 9.42
CA GLY A 152 -1.44 -10.35 10.57
C GLY A 152 -1.48 -9.35 11.72
N GLU A 153 -2.02 -9.78 12.84
CA GLU A 153 -2.20 -8.98 14.04
C GLU A 153 -0.87 -8.56 14.69
N SER A 154 -0.83 -7.35 15.23
CA SER A 154 0.27 -6.84 16.07
C SER A 154 -0.28 -6.40 17.43
N THR A 155 0.56 -6.46 18.46
CA THR A 155 0.19 -5.89 19.76
C THR A 155 0.39 -4.38 19.78
N ALA A 156 -0.36 -3.68 20.64
CA ALA A 156 -0.19 -2.24 20.86
C ALA A 156 1.23 -1.87 21.29
N GLU A 157 1.88 -2.73 22.10
CA GLU A 157 3.26 -2.52 22.57
C GLU A 157 4.28 -2.63 21.43
N LEU A 158 4.11 -3.61 20.52
CA LEU A 158 4.97 -3.74 19.34
C LEU A 158 4.79 -2.52 18.43
N PHE A 159 3.55 -2.14 18.19
CA PHE A 159 3.21 -0.98 17.38
C PHE A 159 3.80 0.30 17.97
N ALA A 160 3.58 0.56 19.27
CA ALA A 160 4.11 1.73 19.97
C ALA A 160 5.63 1.81 19.90
N ARG A 161 6.32 0.70 20.10
CA ARG A 161 7.79 0.65 20.03
C ARG A 161 8.32 1.02 18.64
N ILE A 162 7.69 0.50 17.57
CA ILE A 162 8.10 0.84 16.19
C ILE A 162 7.85 2.32 15.90
N VAL A 163 6.71 2.86 16.36
CA VAL A 163 6.39 4.28 16.21
C VAL A 163 7.39 5.15 16.96
N ASP A 164 7.74 4.78 18.20
CA ASP A 164 8.67 5.52 19.06
C ASP A 164 10.09 5.62 18.46
N GLU A 165 10.50 4.62 17.68
CA GLU A 165 11.78 4.64 16.93
C GLU A 165 11.80 5.65 15.77
N LEU A 166 10.62 6.11 15.28
CA LEU A 166 10.47 6.92 14.08
C LEU A 166 10.07 8.37 14.36
N ILE A 167 9.47 8.63 15.51
CA ILE A 167 9.00 9.95 15.92
C ILE A 167 10.16 10.79 16.47
#